data_7444ac0e3853d0d3516a81549d68e6e0
#
_entry.id   7444ac0e3853d0d3516a81549d68e6e0
#
_cell.length_a   1.000
_cell.length_b   1.000
_cell.length_c   1.000
_cell.angle_alpha   90.00
_cell.angle_beta   90.00
_cell.angle_gamma   90.00
#
_symmetry.space_group_name_H-M   'P 1'
#
loop_
_entity.id
_entity.type
_entity.pdbx_description
1 polymer ?
#
loop_
_entity_poly.entity_id
_entity_poly.type
_entity_poly.pdbx_seq_one_letter_code
_entity_poly.pdbx_strand_id
1 'polypeptide(L)'
;MKKQWTLSFAMLGLALSCAANASPTLWTDEVNFTPAELVTPLDPVYFEHDITDAASGGFVVGSDTVNSYQLTLNLYDDWDRSWEVAYIAQPGILGDTIYVDLSGTEYGGWSLIAQWQIQSEGRLSVLVASLLGDFYIGGSKLVVSGEHRAVPEPGTLALLGGALFGFGMLRRRRLI
;
A
#
# COMPACT_ATOMS: atom_id res chain seq x y z
N MET A 1 -8.85 22.58 -51.78
CA MET A 1 -7.95 21.72 -50.99
C MET A 1 -7.69 22.23 -49.56
N LYS A 2 -8.48 23.13 -48.96
CA LYS A 2 -8.23 23.69 -47.60
C LYS A 2 -9.09 23.07 -46.48
N LYS A 3 -10.01 22.17 -46.80
CA LYS A 3 -10.98 21.62 -45.81
C LYS A 3 -10.54 20.35 -45.09
N GLN A 4 -9.48 19.66 -45.51
CA GLN A 4 -9.07 18.39 -44.93
C GLN A 4 -8.08 18.53 -43.73
N TRP A 5 -7.43 19.66 -43.61
CA TRP A 5 -6.40 19.86 -42.54
C TRP A 5 -7.02 20.15 -41.16
N THR A 6 -8.23 20.68 -41.10
CA THR A 6 -8.90 21.00 -39.83
C THR A 6 -9.45 19.76 -39.09
N LEU A 7 -9.79 18.68 -39.84
CA LEU A 7 -10.25 17.44 -39.24
C LEU A 7 -9.10 16.62 -38.63
N SER A 8 -7.90 16.67 -39.21
CA SER A 8 -6.74 15.94 -38.73
C SER A 8 -6.19 16.50 -37.40
N PHE A 9 -6.26 17.81 -37.18
CA PHE A 9 -5.85 18.42 -35.91
C PHE A 9 -6.82 18.13 -34.77
N ALA A 10 -8.11 18.01 -35.04
CA ALA A 10 -9.11 17.68 -34.02
C ALA A 10 -8.97 16.21 -33.54
N MET A 11 -8.61 15.28 -34.44
CA MET A 11 -8.36 13.89 -34.06
C MET A 11 -7.04 13.69 -33.29
N LEU A 12 -6.01 14.49 -33.55
CA LEU A 12 -4.74 14.41 -32.84
C LEU A 12 -4.85 14.91 -31.39
N GLY A 13 -5.72 15.88 -31.13
CA GLY A 13 -5.99 16.39 -29.78
C GLY A 13 -6.75 15.42 -28.88
N LEU A 14 -7.59 14.54 -29.45
CA LEU A 14 -8.31 13.52 -28.66
C LEU A 14 -7.43 12.32 -28.28
N ALA A 15 -6.36 12.05 -29.01
CA ALA A 15 -5.49 10.90 -28.73
C ALA A 15 -4.49 11.16 -27.59
N LEU A 16 -4.27 12.40 -27.20
CA LEU A 16 -3.28 12.76 -26.15
C LEU A 16 -3.86 12.77 -24.72
N SER A 17 -5.17 12.60 -24.54
CA SER A 17 -5.81 12.76 -23.23
C SER A 17 -6.00 11.47 -22.43
N CYS A 18 -5.45 10.33 -22.85
CA CYS A 18 -5.69 9.04 -22.19
C CYS A 18 -4.45 8.41 -21.54
N ALA A 19 -3.39 9.17 -21.28
CA ALA A 19 -2.29 8.66 -20.48
C ALA A 19 -2.64 8.78 -18.99
N ALA A 20 -3.27 7.76 -18.41
CA ALA A 20 -3.35 7.61 -16.97
C ALA A 20 -1.92 7.36 -16.46
N ASN A 21 -1.31 8.34 -15.83
CA ASN A 21 -0.02 8.17 -15.17
C ASN A 21 -0.27 7.53 -13.81
N ALA A 22 0.34 6.37 -13.56
CA ALA A 22 0.46 5.83 -12.23
C ALA A 22 1.42 6.74 -11.44
N SER A 23 1.04 7.14 -10.23
CA SER A 23 1.92 7.90 -9.34
C SER A 23 2.46 6.99 -8.24
N PRO A 24 3.75 7.12 -7.90
CA PRO A 24 4.31 6.38 -6.79
C PRO A 24 3.59 6.79 -5.50
N THR A 25 3.24 5.82 -4.70
CA THR A 25 2.48 6.00 -3.46
C THR A 25 3.09 5.14 -2.35
N LEU A 26 3.01 5.64 -1.12
CA LEU A 26 3.33 4.90 0.09
C LEU A 26 2.06 4.74 0.91
N TRP A 27 1.77 3.51 1.31
CA TRP A 27 0.74 3.19 2.29
C TRP A 27 1.42 2.77 3.58
N THR A 28 0.93 3.25 4.70
CA THR A 28 1.52 2.95 6.01
C THR A 28 0.43 2.60 7.00
N ASP A 29 0.62 1.50 7.70
CA ASP A 29 -0.25 1.09 8.80
C ASP A 29 0.58 0.80 10.05
N GLU A 30 0.06 1.18 11.22
CA GLU A 30 0.72 1.02 12.51
C GLU A 30 -0.22 0.35 13.51
N VAL A 31 0.23 -0.76 14.07
CA VAL A 31 -0.41 -1.45 15.18
C VAL A 31 0.37 -1.16 16.45
N ASN A 32 -0.26 -0.54 17.45
CA ASN A 32 0.35 -0.21 18.72
C ASN A 32 -0.28 -1.01 19.86
N PHE A 33 0.55 -1.68 20.64
CA PHE A 33 0.13 -2.39 21.83
C PHE A 33 0.29 -1.48 23.06
N THR A 34 -0.85 -1.05 23.62
CA THR A 34 -0.85 -0.14 24.79
C THR A 34 -1.80 -0.66 25.88
N PRO A 35 -1.28 -1.24 26.99
CA PRO A 35 0.14 -1.48 27.26
C PRO A 35 0.79 -2.47 26.30
N ALA A 36 2.12 -2.50 26.26
CA ALA A 36 2.87 -3.49 25.52
C ALA A 36 2.44 -4.91 25.92
N GLU A 37 2.38 -5.81 24.96
CA GLU A 37 1.89 -7.17 25.14
C GLU A 37 3.05 -8.13 25.39
N LEU A 38 2.93 -8.97 26.43
CA LEU A 38 3.93 -9.98 26.78
C LEU A 38 3.75 -11.20 25.86
N VAL A 39 4.83 -11.56 25.18
CA VAL A 39 4.89 -12.75 24.31
C VAL A 39 5.61 -13.85 25.06
N THR A 40 4.95 -14.98 25.29
CA THR A 40 5.52 -16.14 25.94
C THR A 40 5.53 -17.38 25.04
N PRO A 41 6.25 -18.46 25.37
CA PRO A 41 6.24 -19.68 24.57
C PRO A 41 4.84 -20.34 24.40
N LEU A 42 3.89 -20.00 25.30
CA LEU A 42 2.54 -20.56 25.30
C LEU A 42 1.47 -19.57 24.83
N ASP A 43 1.83 -18.29 24.68
CA ASP A 43 0.90 -17.23 24.32
C ASP A 43 1.49 -16.33 23.21
N PRO A 44 1.36 -16.75 21.96
CA PRO A 44 1.83 -15.97 20.81
C PRO A 44 0.84 -14.85 20.46
N VAL A 45 1.36 -13.75 19.92
CA VAL A 45 0.57 -12.59 19.50
C VAL A 45 0.30 -12.66 18.01
N TYR A 46 -0.98 -12.52 17.63
CA TYR A 46 -1.45 -12.44 16.26
C TYR A 46 -2.06 -11.07 16.01
N PHE A 47 -1.68 -10.44 14.91
CA PHE A 47 -2.30 -9.19 14.47
C PHE A 47 -2.28 -9.08 12.95
N GLU A 48 -3.01 -8.10 12.44
CA GLU A 48 -3.12 -7.83 11.02
C GLU A 48 -2.90 -6.34 10.76
N HIS A 49 -2.12 -6.03 9.75
CA HIS A 49 -2.03 -4.71 9.15
C HIS A 49 -3.06 -4.57 8.05
N ASP A 50 -3.75 -3.43 7.97
CA ASP A 50 -4.73 -3.11 6.93
C ASP A 50 -4.41 -1.77 6.29
N ILE A 51 -3.98 -1.78 5.02
CA ILE A 51 -3.66 -0.57 4.26
C ILE A 51 -4.81 -0.07 3.39
N THR A 52 -5.99 -0.69 3.49
CA THR A 52 -7.16 -0.30 2.69
C THR A 52 -7.92 0.88 3.28
N ASP A 53 -7.71 1.18 4.54
CA ASP A 53 -8.37 2.28 5.20
C ASP A 53 -7.82 3.65 4.76
N ALA A 54 -8.59 4.72 5.01
CA ALA A 54 -8.19 6.07 4.63
C ALA A 54 -7.01 6.61 5.47
N ALA A 55 -6.82 6.09 6.70
CA ALA A 55 -5.72 6.49 7.57
C ALA A 55 -4.39 5.96 7.07
N SER A 56 -4.39 4.74 6.52
CA SER A 56 -3.22 4.08 5.93
C SER A 56 -2.89 4.54 4.50
N GLY A 57 -3.70 5.41 3.92
CA GLY A 57 -3.54 5.94 2.57
C GLY A 57 -4.48 5.35 1.52
N GLY A 58 -5.40 4.46 1.92
CA GLY A 58 -6.53 3.99 1.12
C GLY A 58 -6.12 3.14 -0.10
N PHE A 59 -5.35 2.08 0.12
CA PHE A 59 -5.01 1.10 -0.92
C PHE A 59 -6.27 0.49 -1.54
N VAL A 60 -6.34 0.49 -2.86
CA VAL A 60 -7.48 -0.05 -3.61
C VAL A 60 -7.12 -1.38 -4.23
N VAL A 61 -7.60 -2.47 -3.62
CA VAL A 61 -7.40 -3.84 -4.10
C VAL A 61 -7.86 -3.98 -5.56
N GLY A 62 -7.02 -4.59 -6.39
CA GLY A 62 -7.30 -4.81 -7.81
C GLY A 62 -7.05 -3.60 -8.71
N SER A 63 -6.83 -2.41 -8.15
CA SER A 63 -6.46 -1.20 -8.89
C SER A 63 -5.01 -0.81 -8.67
N ASP A 64 -4.60 -0.74 -7.43
CA ASP A 64 -3.23 -0.37 -7.05
C ASP A 64 -2.26 -1.53 -7.16
N THR A 65 -0.97 -1.23 -7.30
CA THR A 65 0.09 -2.24 -7.40
C THR A 65 1.09 -2.09 -6.27
N VAL A 66 1.52 -3.22 -5.69
CA VAL A 66 2.54 -3.29 -4.65
C VAL A 66 3.88 -3.64 -5.28
N ASN A 67 4.86 -2.75 -5.16
CA ASN A 67 6.22 -2.96 -5.64
C ASN A 67 7.10 -3.60 -4.57
N SER A 68 6.99 -3.12 -3.32
CA SER A 68 7.70 -3.67 -2.18
C SER A 68 6.99 -3.33 -0.88
N TYR A 69 7.36 -4.01 0.21
CA TYR A 69 6.92 -3.67 1.56
C TYR A 69 8.07 -3.79 2.55
N GLN A 70 7.92 -3.15 3.69
CA GLN A 70 8.79 -3.27 4.85
C GLN A 70 7.92 -3.40 6.10
N LEU A 71 8.15 -4.47 6.85
CA LEU A 71 7.56 -4.70 8.16
C LEU A 71 8.60 -4.40 9.23
N THR A 72 8.27 -3.59 10.21
CA THR A 72 9.10 -3.28 11.37
C THR A 72 8.35 -3.66 12.64
N LEU A 73 8.98 -4.41 13.52
CA LEU A 73 8.46 -4.78 14.84
C LEU A 73 9.32 -4.16 15.92
N ASN A 74 8.70 -3.64 16.96
CA ASN A 74 9.37 -3.13 18.14
C ASN A 74 9.24 -4.16 19.26
N LEU A 75 10.31 -4.93 19.48
CA LEU A 75 10.41 -5.96 20.49
C LEU A 75 11.44 -5.56 21.53
N TYR A 76 11.20 -5.83 22.80
CA TYR A 76 12.14 -5.54 23.87
C TYR A 76 12.01 -6.55 25.01
N ASP A 77 13.15 -6.82 25.65
CA ASP A 77 13.33 -7.71 26.78
C ASP A 77 12.47 -7.26 27.99
N ASP A 78 12.03 -8.18 28.81
CA ASP A 78 11.26 -7.92 30.04
C ASP A 78 12.13 -7.57 31.25
N TRP A 79 13.45 -7.36 31.05
CA TRP A 79 14.46 -7.01 32.05
C TRP A 79 14.89 -8.16 32.96
N ASP A 80 14.68 -9.39 32.55
CA ASP A 80 15.23 -10.54 33.25
C ASP A 80 16.67 -10.88 32.74
N ARG A 81 17.20 -12.05 33.02
CA ARG A 81 18.52 -12.50 32.57
C ARG A 81 18.42 -13.68 31.58
N SER A 82 17.27 -13.95 31.11
CA SER A 82 17.01 -15.04 30.15
C SER A 82 17.53 -14.65 28.76
N TRP A 83 17.75 -15.65 27.95
CA TRP A 83 17.97 -15.45 26.51
C TRP A 83 16.61 -15.48 25.83
N GLU A 84 16.32 -14.47 25.04
CA GLU A 84 15.06 -14.32 24.39
C GLU A 84 15.20 -14.51 22.88
N VAL A 85 14.36 -15.38 22.33
CA VAL A 85 14.34 -15.68 20.90
C VAL A 85 12.91 -15.53 20.39
N ALA A 86 12.67 -14.48 19.62
CA ALA A 86 11.42 -14.28 18.93
C ALA A 86 11.39 -15.09 17.62
N TYR A 87 10.22 -15.63 17.32
CA TYR A 87 9.88 -16.25 16.06
C TYR A 87 8.80 -15.39 15.38
N ILE A 88 9.09 -14.90 14.19
CA ILE A 88 8.20 -14.00 13.47
C ILE A 88 7.81 -14.69 12.17
N ALA A 89 6.52 -14.96 11.99
CA ALA A 89 5.97 -15.54 10.79
C ALA A 89 5.06 -14.57 10.05
N GLN A 90 5.25 -14.54 8.76
CA GLN A 90 4.39 -13.89 7.78
C GLN A 90 3.89 -14.97 6.81
N PRO A 91 2.81 -14.76 6.05
CA PRO A 91 2.32 -15.73 5.08
C PRO A 91 3.42 -16.21 4.13
N GLY A 92 3.58 -17.55 4.06
CA GLY A 92 4.52 -18.21 3.16
C GLY A 92 5.98 -18.23 3.57
N ILE A 93 6.32 -17.75 4.76
CA ILE A 93 7.63 -17.98 5.36
C ILE A 93 7.49 -18.98 6.50
N LEU A 94 8.44 -19.94 6.55
CA LEU A 94 8.80 -20.61 7.79
C LEU A 94 9.50 -19.51 8.61
N GLY A 95 8.80 -18.86 9.51
CA GLY A 95 9.19 -17.70 10.27
C GLY A 95 10.68 -17.48 10.54
N ASP A 96 11.07 -16.23 10.64
CA ASP A 96 12.43 -15.84 11.01
C ASP A 96 12.60 -15.86 12.52
N THR A 97 13.82 -16.17 12.98
CA THR A 97 14.17 -16.12 14.39
C THR A 97 15.16 -15.00 14.63
N ILE A 98 14.86 -14.15 15.62
CA ILE A 98 15.74 -13.05 16.03
C ILE A 98 15.96 -13.09 17.53
N TYR A 99 17.15 -12.62 17.98
CA TYR A 99 17.41 -12.39 19.38
C TYR A 99 16.81 -11.03 19.76
N VAL A 100 16.09 -11.01 20.88
CA VAL A 100 15.55 -9.78 21.47
C VAL A 100 16.54 -9.30 22.52
N ASP A 101 16.91 -8.04 22.47
CA ASP A 101 17.82 -7.43 23.43
C ASP A 101 17.18 -6.26 24.19
N LEU A 102 17.84 -5.81 25.26
CA LEU A 102 17.37 -4.75 26.15
C LEU A 102 17.13 -3.40 25.46
N SER A 103 17.77 -3.15 24.34
CA SER A 103 17.70 -1.86 23.64
C SER A 103 16.54 -1.75 22.66
N GLY A 104 15.80 -2.84 22.48
CA GLY A 104 14.78 -2.97 21.45
C GLY A 104 15.34 -3.49 20.13
N THR A 105 14.64 -4.43 19.54
CA THR A 105 15.05 -5.08 18.30
C THR A 105 14.07 -4.70 17.21
N GLU A 106 14.58 -4.13 16.11
CA GLU A 106 13.81 -3.92 14.91
C GLU A 106 13.92 -5.14 13.99
N TYR A 107 12.81 -5.70 13.63
CA TYR A 107 12.74 -6.78 12.66
C TYR A 107 12.41 -6.20 11.29
N GLY A 108 13.14 -6.63 10.27
CA GLY A 108 12.86 -6.31 8.88
C GLY A 108 12.85 -7.59 8.05
N GLY A 109 11.67 -8.10 7.70
CA GLY A 109 11.51 -9.30 6.90
C GLY A 109 10.83 -9.02 5.56
N TRP A 110 11.14 -9.85 4.57
CA TRP A 110 10.50 -9.81 3.26
C TRP A 110 10.06 -11.20 2.82
N SER A 111 8.86 -11.30 2.25
CA SER A 111 8.30 -12.54 1.69
C SER A 111 7.51 -12.24 0.41
N LEU A 112 7.74 -13.04 -0.61
CA LEU A 112 6.99 -12.93 -1.87
C LEU A 112 5.49 -13.24 -1.66
N ILE A 113 5.17 -14.21 -0.80
CA ILE A 113 3.77 -14.60 -0.51
C ILE A 113 3.08 -13.52 0.32
N ALA A 114 3.79 -12.92 1.30
CA ALA A 114 3.26 -11.78 2.05
C ALA A 114 3.01 -10.57 1.12
N GLN A 115 3.92 -10.28 0.20
CA GLN A 115 3.70 -9.25 -0.81
C GLN A 115 2.48 -9.55 -1.69
N TRP A 116 2.29 -10.82 -2.06
CA TRP A 116 1.11 -11.24 -2.81
C TRP A 116 -0.18 -11.09 -1.98
N GLN A 117 -0.15 -11.41 -0.67
CA GLN A 117 -1.28 -11.19 0.22
C GLN A 117 -1.64 -9.70 0.28
N ILE A 118 -0.66 -8.82 0.50
CA ILE A 118 -0.88 -7.37 0.50
C ILE A 118 -1.48 -6.92 -0.84
N GLN A 119 -0.96 -7.40 -1.96
CA GLN A 119 -1.48 -7.05 -3.29
C GLN A 119 -2.93 -7.50 -3.51
N SER A 120 -3.30 -8.68 -3.02
CA SER A 120 -4.63 -9.29 -3.28
C SER A 120 -5.69 -8.89 -2.26
N GLU A 121 -5.30 -8.56 -1.03
CA GLU A 121 -6.22 -8.33 0.09
C GLU A 121 -6.07 -6.93 0.71
N GLY A 122 -4.95 -6.24 0.46
CA GLY A 122 -4.61 -4.99 1.13
C GLY A 122 -4.25 -5.17 2.61
N ARG A 123 -3.91 -6.41 3.01
CA ARG A 123 -3.68 -6.80 4.41
C ARG A 123 -2.45 -7.67 4.54
N LEU A 124 -1.86 -7.66 5.74
CA LEU A 124 -0.75 -8.53 6.10
C LEU A 124 -0.96 -9.11 7.50
N SER A 125 -1.11 -10.42 7.58
CA SER A 125 -1.19 -11.14 8.86
C SER A 125 0.21 -11.42 9.41
N VAL A 126 0.43 -11.19 10.69
CA VAL A 126 1.70 -11.39 11.38
C VAL A 126 1.50 -12.22 12.64
N LEU A 127 2.38 -13.19 12.84
CA LEU A 127 2.49 -13.95 14.07
C LEU A 127 3.84 -13.63 14.73
N VAL A 128 3.81 -13.30 16.01
CA VAL A 128 5.00 -13.18 16.87
C VAL A 128 4.87 -14.19 18.01
N ALA A 129 5.83 -15.08 18.11
CA ALA A 129 5.87 -16.12 19.15
C ALA A 129 7.24 -16.12 19.84
N SER A 130 7.30 -16.58 21.07
CA SER A 130 8.57 -16.85 21.76
C SER A 130 8.99 -18.32 21.53
N LEU A 131 10.23 -18.53 21.14
CA LEU A 131 10.87 -19.84 21.15
C LEU A 131 11.66 -20.09 22.44
N LEU A 132 12.16 -19.02 23.05
CA LEU A 132 12.92 -19.06 24.29
C LEU A 132 12.73 -17.73 25.03
N GLY A 133 12.53 -17.80 26.36
CA GLY A 133 12.26 -16.65 27.19
C GLY A 133 10.88 -16.04 26.96
N ASP A 134 10.69 -14.84 27.43
CA ASP A 134 9.52 -14.01 27.23
C ASP A 134 9.96 -12.56 27.00
N PHE A 135 9.23 -11.84 26.17
CA PHE A 135 9.55 -10.48 25.76
C PHE A 135 8.28 -9.67 25.48
N TYR A 136 8.43 -8.37 25.40
CA TYR A 136 7.30 -7.50 25.06
C TYR A 136 7.32 -7.09 23.58
N ILE A 137 6.13 -7.01 22.98
CA ILE A 137 5.88 -6.32 21.74
C ILE A 137 5.22 -4.96 22.03
N GLY A 138 5.87 -3.87 21.62
CA GLY A 138 5.35 -2.52 21.78
C GLY A 138 4.55 -2.03 20.59
N GLY A 139 4.85 -2.54 19.41
CA GLY A 139 4.13 -2.18 18.19
C GLY A 139 4.73 -2.77 16.93
N SER A 140 4.01 -2.56 15.85
CA SER A 140 4.41 -2.96 14.50
C SER A 140 4.06 -1.86 13.50
N LYS A 141 4.90 -1.70 12.48
CA LYS A 141 4.71 -0.77 11.39
C LYS A 141 4.91 -1.47 10.07
N LEU A 142 3.91 -1.37 9.21
CA LEU A 142 3.97 -1.79 7.82
C LEU A 142 4.07 -0.56 6.90
N VAL A 143 5.07 -0.55 6.03
CA VAL A 143 5.22 0.44 4.96
C VAL A 143 5.20 -0.29 3.63
N VAL A 144 4.26 0.04 2.77
CA VAL A 144 4.10 -0.55 1.44
C VAL A 144 4.35 0.52 0.40
N SER A 145 5.24 0.25 -0.55
CA SER A 145 5.48 1.12 -1.69
C SER A 145 4.90 0.50 -2.96
N GLY A 146 4.30 1.34 -3.78
CA GLY A 146 3.67 0.89 -5.01
C GLY A 146 3.20 2.02 -5.90
N GLU A 147 2.23 1.73 -6.73
CA GLU A 147 1.67 2.69 -7.66
C GLU A 147 0.16 2.75 -7.50
N HIS A 148 -0.33 3.95 -7.26
CA HIS A 148 -1.75 4.22 -7.33
C HIS A 148 -2.15 4.40 -8.79
N ARG A 149 -2.99 3.50 -9.28
CA ARG A 149 -3.51 3.61 -10.64
C ARG A 149 -4.57 4.70 -10.66
N ALA A 150 -4.22 5.86 -11.23
CA ALA A 150 -5.19 6.90 -11.48
C ALA A 150 -6.36 6.28 -12.26
N VAL A 151 -7.55 6.28 -11.67
CA VAL A 151 -8.77 5.93 -12.41
C VAL A 151 -8.86 6.93 -13.55
N PRO A 152 -8.90 6.50 -14.82
CA PRO A 152 -9.04 7.43 -15.94
C PRO A 152 -10.26 8.30 -15.64
N GLU A 153 -10.05 9.62 -15.58
CA GLU A 153 -11.18 10.55 -15.39
C GLU A 153 -12.28 10.16 -16.37
N PRO A 154 -13.52 9.97 -15.90
CA PRO A 154 -14.60 9.52 -16.75
C PRO A 154 -14.57 10.34 -18.03
N GLY A 155 -14.57 9.69 -19.19
CA GLY A 155 -14.56 10.37 -20.49
C GLY A 155 -15.65 11.44 -20.65
N THR A 156 -16.47 11.62 -19.62
CA THR A 156 -17.41 12.72 -19.42
C THR A 156 -16.76 14.09 -19.48
N LEU A 157 -15.52 14.27 -18.95
CA LEU A 157 -14.81 15.56 -19.08
C LEU A 157 -14.35 15.80 -20.50
N ALA A 158 -13.88 14.76 -21.20
CA ALA A 158 -13.54 14.86 -22.62
C ALA A 158 -14.79 15.07 -23.47
N LEU A 159 -15.91 14.40 -23.15
CA LEU A 159 -17.20 14.60 -23.82
C LEU A 159 -17.77 15.99 -23.53
N LEU A 160 -17.69 16.46 -22.29
CA LEU A 160 -18.12 17.81 -21.92
C LEU A 160 -17.28 18.87 -22.63
N GLY A 161 -15.96 18.73 -22.63
CA GLY A 161 -15.05 19.59 -23.38
C GLY A 161 -15.35 19.60 -24.89
N GLY A 162 -15.56 18.42 -25.47
CA GLY A 162 -15.93 18.25 -26.87
C GLY A 162 -17.30 18.86 -27.20
N ALA A 163 -18.27 18.69 -26.32
CA ALA A 163 -19.61 19.31 -26.47
C ALA A 163 -19.52 20.82 -26.40
N LEU A 164 -18.84 21.39 -25.43
CA LEU A 164 -18.66 22.86 -25.31
C LEU A 164 -17.93 23.45 -26.52
N PHE A 165 -16.90 22.74 -27.01
CA PHE A 165 -16.19 23.15 -28.23
C PHE A 165 -17.07 23.08 -29.46
N GLY A 166 -17.88 22.03 -29.59
CA GLY A 166 -18.87 21.87 -30.68
C GLY A 166 -19.93 22.97 -30.65
N PHE A 167 -20.49 23.30 -29.51
CA PHE A 167 -21.43 24.40 -29.34
C PHE A 167 -20.80 25.76 -29.68
N GLY A 168 -19.55 26.00 -29.27
CA GLY A 168 -18.82 27.20 -29.61
C GLY A 168 -18.63 27.40 -31.10
N MET A 169 -18.33 26.34 -31.85
CA MET A 169 -18.20 26.37 -33.30
C MET A 169 -19.55 26.61 -34.03
N LEU A 170 -20.62 26.01 -33.54
CA LEU A 170 -21.97 26.19 -34.10
C LEU A 170 -22.45 27.64 -33.92
N ARG A 171 -22.19 28.27 -32.77
CA ARG A 171 -22.55 29.67 -32.50
C ARG A 171 -21.80 30.65 -33.41
N ARG A 172 -20.53 30.36 -33.72
CA ARG A 172 -19.71 31.21 -34.61
C ARG A 172 -20.18 31.21 -36.04
N ARG A 173 -20.85 30.11 -36.50
CA ARG A 173 -21.40 30.03 -37.88
C ARG A 173 -22.72 30.78 -38.05
N ARG A 174 -23.41 31.17 -36.97
CA ARG A 174 -24.68 31.92 -37.05
C ARG A 174 -24.46 33.45 -37.00
N LEU A 175 -23.23 33.91 -36.84
CA LEU A 175 -22.87 35.30 -36.75
C LEU A 175 -22.18 35.82 -38.03
N ILE A 176 -22.14 35.01 -39.10
CA ILE A 176 -21.73 35.37 -40.45
C ILE A 176 -22.90 35.12 -41.38
#